data_e2c64084801f3caac609d278c70cafc5
#
_entry.id   e2c64084801f3caac609d278c70cafc5
#
_cell.length_a   1.000
_cell.length_b   1.000
_cell.length_c   1.000
_cell.angle_alpha   90.00
_cell.angle_beta   90.00
_cell.angle_gamma   90.00
#
_symmetry.space_group_name_H-M   'P 1'
#
loop_
_entity.id
_entity.type
_entity.pdbx_description
1 polymer ?
#
loop_
_entity_poly.entity_id
_entity_poly.type
_entity_poly.pdbx_seq_one_letter_code
_entity_poly.pdbx_strand_id
1 'polypeptide(L)'
;MTRKRQGIKVPEIRILVVDDEEQLAEAFRKKLSKEGYAVDTASTGSEAISLVKQRPFDVCVLDIRLPDADGVNLLETLKEMEPTLEIIMLTGHASIDTAIQSMKRGAYDYLSKPCKLSELSSIILKAYEKKSLKERNIVLQEQLQRVETHDTFIGESKQMKEVQRLISLVAPSDVPVLVLGETGTGKELVARAIHAMSPRSASQFVAVNSSTLQESILESNFSDIRKGPS
;
A
#
# COMPACT_ATOMS: atom_id res chain seq x y z
N MET A 1 -8.17 20.79 29.90
CA MET A 1 -7.04 21.58 29.35
C MET A 1 -6.73 21.05 27.95
N THR A 2 -7.22 21.74 26.95
CA THR A 2 -7.15 21.38 25.53
C THR A 2 -5.80 21.81 24.97
N ARG A 3 -4.89 20.87 24.69
CA ARG A 3 -3.66 21.18 23.97
C ARG A 3 -4.00 21.54 22.51
N LYS A 4 -4.05 22.82 22.19
CA LYS A 4 -3.96 23.34 20.82
C LYS A 4 -2.58 22.94 20.26
N ARG A 5 -2.52 21.92 19.43
CA ARG A 5 -1.36 21.65 18.57
C ARG A 5 -1.40 22.66 17.42
N GLN A 6 -0.32 23.44 17.34
CA GLN A 6 -0.11 24.45 16.32
C GLN A 6 -0.13 23.84 14.92
N GLY A 7 -1.04 24.32 14.06
CA GLY A 7 -0.81 24.61 12.64
C GLY A 7 -0.65 23.48 11.62
N ILE A 8 -0.62 22.21 12.00
CA ILE A 8 -0.68 21.09 11.04
C ILE A 8 -2.11 20.56 11.11
N LYS A 9 -2.85 20.74 10.01
CA LYS A 9 -4.17 20.12 9.84
C LYS A 9 -3.93 18.61 9.78
N VAL A 10 -4.06 17.94 10.94
CA VAL A 10 -4.05 16.46 10.98
C VAL A 10 -5.24 16.03 10.13
N PRO A 11 -5.05 15.20 9.09
CA PRO A 11 -6.16 14.74 8.30
C PRO A 11 -7.16 14.06 9.22
N GLU A 12 -8.43 14.41 9.07
CA GLU A 12 -9.53 13.85 9.83
C GLU A 12 -9.69 12.38 9.43
N ILE A 13 -9.32 11.46 10.32
CA ILE A 13 -9.41 10.02 10.06
C ILE A 13 -10.90 9.66 9.94
N ARG A 14 -11.26 9.03 8.82
CA ARG A 14 -12.64 8.60 8.52
C ARG A 14 -12.82 7.12 8.84
N ILE A 15 -13.77 6.84 9.72
CA ILE A 15 -14.05 5.49 10.21
C ILE A 15 -15.46 5.11 9.79
N LEU A 16 -15.61 3.90 9.25
CA LEU A 16 -16.90 3.25 9.04
C LEU A 16 -17.08 2.16 10.12
N VAL A 17 -18.17 2.21 10.85
CA VAL A 17 -18.57 1.17 11.81
C VAL A 17 -19.76 0.42 11.22
N VAL A 18 -19.60 -0.88 11.01
CA VAL A 18 -20.64 -1.76 10.44
C VAL A 18 -21.05 -2.77 11.50
N ASP A 19 -22.25 -2.61 12.03
CA ASP A 19 -22.76 -3.42 13.15
C ASP A 19 -24.29 -3.32 13.16
N ASP A 20 -25.01 -4.43 13.24
CA ASP A 20 -26.47 -4.46 13.30
C ASP A 20 -27.03 -4.05 14.66
N GLU A 21 -26.18 -4.04 15.70
CA GLU A 21 -26.52 -3.52 17.01
C GLU A 21 -26.42 -1.98 17.00
N GLU A 22 -27.50 -1.29 16.58
CA GLU A 22 -27.53 0.19 16.48
C GLU A 22 -27.02 0.92 17.72
N GLN A 23 -27.34 0.39 18.93
CA GLN A 23 -26.91 1.00 20.18
C GLN A 23 -25.37 0.95 20.34
N LEU A 24 -24.76 -0.15 19.94
CA LEU A 24 -23.32 -0.35 19.99
C LEU A 24 -22.61 0.53 18.94
N ALA A 25 -23.10 0.51 17.69
CA ALA A 25 -22.60 1.34 16.61
C ALA A 25 -22.63 2.84 16.99
N GLU A 26 -23.74 3.30 17.56
CA GLU A 26 -23.91 4.69 18.00
C GLU A 26 -23.00 5.04 19.21
N ALA A 27 -22.78 4.09 20.13
CA ALA A 27 -21.83 4.27 21.23
C ALA A 27 -20.40 4.44 20.72
N PHE A 28 -19.98 3.63 19.74
CA PHE A 28 -18.70 3.78 19.06
C PHE A 28 -18.61 5.11 18.31
N ARG A 29 -19.63 5.47 17.53
CA ARG A 29 -19.70 6.74 16.83
C ARG A 29 -19.50 7.93 17.76
N LYS A 30 -20.30 8.00 18.83
CA LYS A 30 -20.22 9.11 19.81
C LYS A 30 -18.85 9.23 20.45
N LYS A 31 -18.22 8.13 20.79
CA LYS A 31 -16.96 8.17 21.50
C LYS A 31 -15.78 8.44 20.58
N LEU A 32 -15.70 7.77 19.43
CA LEU A 32 -14.67 8.02 18.43
C LEU A 32 -14.75 9.46 17.89
N SER A 33 -15.97 10.01 17.70
CA SER A 33 -16.14 11.42 17.32
C SER A 33 -15.63 12.39 18.39
N LYS A 34 -15.76 12.05 19.68
CA LYS A 34 -15.15 12.86 20.78
C LYS A 34 -13.61 12.83 20.76
N GLU A 35 -13.03 11.78 20.21
CA GLU A 35 -11.59 11.65 20.00
C GLU A 35 -11.10 12.40 18.74
N GLY A 36 -12.03 12.93 17.91
CA GLY A 36 -11.74 13.75 16.74
C GLY A 36 -11.78 13.00 15.42
N TYR A 37 -12.37 11.80 15.38
CA TYR A 37 -12.58 11.02 14.17
C TYR A 37 -13.90 11.40 13.47
N ALA A 38 -13.93 11.34 12.15
CA ALA A 38 -15.17 11.38 11.38
C ALA A 38 -15.73 9.95 11.30
N VAL A 39 -16.91 9.70 11.86
CA VAL A 39 -17.44 8.35 12.00
C VAL A 39 -18.81 8.23 11.37
N ASP A 40 -18.94 7.30 10.46
CA ASP A 40 -20.20 6.85 9.88
C ASP A 40 -20.54 5.45 10.36
N THR A 41 -21.83 5.14 10.37
CA THR A 41 -22.33 3.83 10.76
C THR A 41 -23.14 3.21 9.64
N ALA A 42 -23.11 1.88 9.54
CA ALA A 42 -23.97 1.08 8.69
C ALA A 42 -24.50 -0.10 9.51
N SER A 43 -25.75 -0.45 9.30
CA SER A 43 -26.41 -1.57 9.98
C SER A 43 -26.46 -2.85 9.14
N THR A 44 -26.06 -2.75 7.88
CA THR A 44 -26.07 -3.86 6.91
C THR A 44 -24.83 -3.82 6.01
N GLY A 45 -24.50 -4.97 5.42
CA GLY A 45 -23.42 -5.06 4.42
C GLY A 45 -23.71 -4.24 3.17
N SER A 46 -24.96 -4.23 2.72
CA SER A 46 -25.39 -3.43 1.55
C SER A 46 -25.21 -1.94 1.77
N GLU A 47 -25.52 -1.45 2.98
CA GLU A 47 -25.30 -0.05 3.37
C GLU A 47 -23.81 0.29 3.43
N ALA A 48 -22.99 -0.60 4.02
CA ALA A 48 -21.54 -0.43 4.07
C ALA A 48 -20.93 -0.31 2.67
N ILE A 49 -21.31 -1.19 1.73
CA ILE A 49 -20.89 -1.14 0.33
C ILE A 49 -21.30 0.20 -0.32
N SER A 50 -22.54 0.66 -0.08
CA SER A 50 -23.03 1.92 -0.62
C SER A 50 -22.21 3.11 -0.11
N LEU A 51 -21.89 3.15 1.18
CA LEU A 51 -21.09 4.21 1.78
C LEU A 51 -19.65 4.24 1.25
N VAL A 52 -19.01 3.08 1.12
CA VAL A 52 -17.63 2.98 0.57
C VAL A 52 -17.58 3.41 -0.89
N LYS A 53 -18.63 3.18 -1.68
CA LYS A 53 -18.73 3.70 -3.06
C LYS A 53 -18.87 5.23 -3.13
N GLN A 54 -19.51 5.83 -2.15
CA GLN A 54 -19.81 7.28 -2.16
C GLN A 54 -18.65 8.13 -1.66
N ARG A 55 -17.84 7.62 -0.75
CA ARG A 55 -16.76 8.37 -0.09
C ARG A 55 -15.66 7.45 0.45
N PRO A 56 -14.41 7.93 0.50
CA PRO A 56 -13.31 7.15 1.04
C PRO A 56 -13.41 7.05 2.58
N PHE A 57 -13.01 5.88 3.10
CA PHE A 57 -12.79 5.63 4.52
C PHE A 57 -11.33 5.19 4.75
N ASP A 58 -10.83 5.42 5.95
CA ASP A 58 -9.48 5.02 6.33
C ASP A 58 -9.46 3.67 7.03
N VAL A 59 -10.42 3.48 7.94
CA VAL A 59 -10.58 2.26 8.74
C VAL A 59 -12.05 1.86 8.75
N CYS A 60 -12.31 0.57 8.61
CA CYS A 60 -13.62 -0.02 8.81
C CYS A 60 -13.58 -0.94 10.03
N VAL A 61 -14.52 -0.76 10.96
CA VAL A 61 -14.79 -1.69 12.05
C VAL A 61 -16.01 -2.49 11.65
N LEU A 62 -15.84 -3.79 11.43
CA LEU A 62 -16.82 -4.65 10.77
C LEU A 62 -17.24 -5.82 11.67
N ASP A 63 -18.52 -5.91 11.97
CA ASP A 63 -19.05 -7.12 12.61
C ASP A 63 -19.05 -8.30 11.62
N ILE A 64 -18.81 -9.49 12.17
CA ILE A 64 -18.85 -10.73 11.39
C ILE A 64 -20.30 -11.11 11.05
N ARG A 65 -21.24 -10.86 11.96
CA ARG A 65 -22.64 -11.24 11.76
C ARG A 65 -23.45 -10.00 11.39
N LEU A 66 -23.90 -9.96 10.15
CA LEU A 66 -24.82 -8.94 9.67
C LEU A 66 -26.10 -9.62 9.15
N PRO A 67 -27.24 -8.91 9.15
CA PRO A 67 -28.52 -9.52 8.78
C PRO A 67 -28.58 -9.93 7.29
N ASP A 68 -27.79 -9.29 6.43
CA ASP A 68 -27.80 -9.48 4.98
C ASP A 68 -26.49 -10.06 4.42
N ALA A 69 -25.44 -10.21 5.24
CA ALA A 69 -24.14 -10.66 4.78
C ALA A 69 -23.33 -11.35 5.89
N ASP A 70 -22.45 -12.26 5.48
CA ASP A 70 -21.34 -12.72 6.30
C ASP A 70 -20.20 -11.70 6.24
N GLY A 71 -19.78 -11.16 7.40
CA GLY A 71 -18.77 -10.12 7.49
C GLY A 71 -17.41 -10.53 6.92
N VAL A 72 -17.08 -11.83 6.91
CA VAL A 72 -15.82 -12.32 6.33
C VAL A 72 -15.85 -12.24 4.79
N ASN A 73 -17.01 -12.46 4.18
CA ASN A 73 -17.19 -12.28 2.74
C ASN A 73 -17.28 -10.79 2.38
N LEU A 74 -17.93 -9.99 3.24
CA LEU A 74 -17.99 -8.52 3.05
C LEU A 74 -16.61 -7.89 3.14
N LEU A 75 -15.73 -8.37 4.03
CA LEU A 75 -14.34 -7.95 4.11
C LEU A 75 -13.62 -8.06 2.75
N GLU A 76 -13.75 -9.20 2.05
CA GLU A 76 -13.14 -9.38 0.73
C GLU A 76 -13.70 -8.37 -0.28
N THR A 77 -15.02 -8.25 -0.34
CA THR A 77 -15.68 -7.28 -1.23
C THR A 77 -15.20 -5.85 -1.00
N LEU A 78 -15.12 -5.41 0.27
CA LEU A 78 -14.65 -4.07 0.61
C LEU A 78 -13.16 -3.87 0.28
N LYS A 79 -12.33 -4.90 0.44
CA LYS A 79 -10.90 -4.87 0.06
C LYS A 79 -10.68 -4.85 -1.44
N GLU A 80 -11.53 -5.51 -2.23
CA GLU A 80 -11.49 -5.43 -3.69
C GLU A 80 -11.88 -4.05 -4.19
N MET A 81 -12.87 -3.41 -3.55
CA MET A 81 -13.32 -2.06 -3.91
C MET A 81 -12.32 -0.98 -3.49
N GLU A 82 -11.74 -1.11 -2.31
CA GLU A 82 -10.79 -0.15 -1.73
C GLU A 82 -9.61 -0.89 -1.07
N PRO A 83 -8.56 -1.22 -1.85
CA PRO A 83 -7.41 -2.01 -1.35
C PRO A 83 -6.62 -1.34 -0.23
N THR A 84 -6.78 -0.03 -0.04
CA THR A 84 -6.10 0.73 1.02
C THR A 84 -6.90 0.79 2.32
N LEU A 85 -8.21 0.51 2.28
CA LEU A 85 -9.07 0.47 3.46
C LEU A 85 -8.58 -0.59 4.45
N GLU A 86 -8.23 -0.23 5.66
CA GLU A 86 -7.87 -1.19 6.69
C GLU A 86 -9.11 -1.62 7.48
N ILE A 87 -9.34 -2.93 7.62
CA ILE A 87 -10.57 -3.50 8.19
C ILE A 87 -10.24 -4.24 9.48
N ILE A 88 -10.90 -3.84 10.58
CA ILE A 88 -10.83 -4.48 11.89
C ILE A 88 -12.12 -5.27 12.09
N MET A 89 -11.98 -6.58 12.26
CA MET A 89 -13.14 -7.44 12.52
C MET A 89 -13.55 -7.35 13.98
N LEU A 90 -14.85 -7.20 14.25
CA LEU A 90 -15.42 -7.18 15.60
C LEU A 90 -16.47 -8.28 15.71
N THR A 91 -16.45 -9.10 16.77
CA THR A 91 -17.40 -10.20 16.90
C THR A 91 -17.76 -10.54 18.34
N GLY A 92 -19.01 -10.89 18.56
CA GLY A 92 -19.51 -11.45 19.82
C GLY A 92 -19.21 -12.94 20.01
N HIS A 93 -18.85 -13.66 18.94
CA HIS A 93 -18.55 -15.09 18.97
C HIS A 93 -17.17 -15.34 18.33
N ALA A 94 -16.13 -15.06 19.11
CA ALA A 94 -14.76 -15.29 18.67
C ALA A 94 -14.50 -16.81 18.58
N SER A 95 -14.18 -17.31 17.38
CA SER A 95 -13.56 -18.61 17.19
C SER A 95 -12.17 -18.45 16.56
N ILE A 96 -11.29 -19.37 16.87
CA ILE A 96 -9.93 -19.36 16.30
C ILE A 96 -10.01 -19.44 14.76
N ASP A 97 -10.95 -20.25 14.25
CA ASP A 97 -11.10 -20.45 12.80
C ASP A 97 -11.56 -19.18 12.09
N THR A 98 -12.55 -18.45 12.63
CA THR A 98 -13.02 -17.19 12.03
C THR A 98 -11.96 -16.09 12.09
N ALA A 99 -11.17 -16.03 13.18
CA ALA A 99 -10.05 -15.10 13.27
C ALA A 99 -8.99 -15.40 12.21
N ILE A 100 -8.57 -16.67 12.07
CA ILE A 100 -7.59 -17.09 11.06
C ILE A 100 -8.10 -16.80 9.63
N GLN A 101 -9.37 -17.10 9.35
CA GLN A 101 -9.96 -16.81 8.03
C GLN A 101 -9.96 -15.31 7.72
N SER A 102 -10.40 -14.49 8.68
CA SER A 102 -10.41 -13.03 8.50
C SER A 102 -9.01 -12.47 8.23
N MET A 103 -8.01 -12.93 8.98
CA MET A 103 -6.62 -12.49 8.77
C MET A 103 -6.08 -12.93 7.41
N LYS A 104 -6.36 -14.17 6.97
CA LYS A 104 -5.97 -14.65 5.63
C LYS A 104 -6.62 -13.87 4.50
N ARG A 105 -7.82 -13.35 4.70
CA ARG A 105 -8.57 -12.53 3.72
C ARG A 105 -8.24 -11.04 3.81
N GLY A 106 -7.25 -10.66 4.62
CA GLY A 106 -6.69 -9.31 4.64
C GLY A 106 -7.29 -8.36 5.69
N ALA A 107 -7.94 -8.90 6.74
CA ALA A 107 -8.25 -8.10 7.92
C ALA A 107 -6.96 -7.52 8.52
N TYR A 108 -7.05 -6.29 9.03
CA TYR A 108 -5.94 -5.68 9.75
C TYR A 108 -5.78 -6.31 11.13
N ASP A 109 -6.89 -6.50 11.84
CA ASP A 109 -6.92 -7.08 13.18
C ASP A 109 -8.30 -7.66 13.46
N TYR A 110 -8.41 -8.35 14.59
CA TYR A 110 -9.61 -9.05 15.04
C TYR A 110 -9.82 -8.83 16.53
N LEU A 111 -11.01 -8.36 16.92
CA LEU A 111 -11.39 -8.08 18.30
C LEU A 111 -12.66 -8.83 18.69
N SER A 112 -12.70 -9.34 19.94
CA SER A 112 -13.92 -9.94 20.52
C SER A 112 -14.74 -8.90 21.26
N LYS A 113 -16.07 -8.93 21.09
CA LYS A 113 -17.02 -8.21 21.93
C LYS A 113 -17.21 -8.96 23.28
N PRO A 114 -17.26 -8.28 24.43
CA PRO A 114 -17.10 -6.85 24.59
C PRO A 114 -15.62 -6.42 24.57
N CYS A 115 -15.28 -5.42 23.76
CA CYS A 115 -13.94 -4.84 23.71
C CYS A 115 -13.86 -3.50 24.47
N LYS A 116 -12.69 -3.19 25.01
CA LYS A 116 -12.44 -1.86 25.59
C LYS A 116 -12.25 -0.87 24.46
N LEU A 117 -12.93 0.27 24.57
CA LEU A 117 -12.84 1.29 23.53
C LEU A 117 -11.42 1.85 23.38
N SER A 118 -10.64 1.93 24.45
CA SER A 118 -9.21 2.32 24.38
C SER A 118 -8.37 1.33 23.56
N GLU A 119 -8.73 0.07 23.56
CA GLU A 119 -8.10 -0.96 22.75
C GLU A 119 -8.46 -0.76 21.27
N LEU A 120 -9.75 -0.60 20.98
CA LEU A 120 -10.24 -0.32 19.62
C LEU A 120 -9.59 0.95 19.05
N SER A 121 -9.58 2.07 19.82
CA SER A 121 -8.95 3.32 19.38
C SER A 121 -7.45 3.16 19.09
N SER A 122 -6.74 2.36 19.90
CA SER A 122 -5.32 2.06 19.66
C SER A 122 -5.10 1.28 18.36
N ILE A 123 -5.97 0.30 18.07
CA ILE A 123 -5.88 -0.49 16.85
C ILE A 123 -6.26 0.36 15.63
N ILE A 124 -7.30 1.19 15.72
CA ILE A 124 -7.69 2.14 14.66
C ILE A 124 -6.52 3.05 14.28
N LEU A 125 -5.82 3.61 15.27
CA LEU A 125 -4.69 4.48 14.98
C LEU A 125 -3.57 3.76 14.24
N LYS A 126 -3.21 2.55 14.66
CA LYS A 126 -2.20 1.72 14.00
C LYS A 126 -2.62 1.30 12.59
N ALA A 127 -3.90 0.95 12.40
CA ALA A 127 -4.46 0.63 11.09
C ALA A 127 -4.36 1.83 10.14
N TYR A 128 -4.69 3.02 10.61
CA TYR A 128 -4.53 4.26 9.85
C TYR A 128 -3.07 4.56 9.50
N GLU A 129 -2.15 4.37 10.45
CA GLU A 129 -0.71 4.55 10.19
C GLU A 129 -0.23 3.63 9.06
N LYS A 130 -0.64 2.35 9.07
CA LYS A 130 -0.33 1.39 8.00
C LYS A 130 -0.90 1.85 6.65
N LYS A 131 -2.17 2.27 6.61
CA LYS A 131 -2.80 2.82 5.39
C LYS A 131 -2.00 3.99 4.86
N SER A 132 -1.71 4.98 5.72
CA SER A 132 -0.97 6.19 5.34
C SER A 132 0.42 5.89 4.77
N LEU A 133 1.13 4.91 5.36
CA LEU A 133 2.43 4.45 4.82
C LEU A 133 2.27 3.79 3.45
N LYS A 134 1.24 2.96 3.26
CA LYS A 134 0.95 2.31 1.98
C LYS A 134 0.63 3.33 0.88
N GLU A 135 -0.23 4.31 1.17
CA GLU A 135 -0.57 5.39 0.24
C GLU A 135 0.66 6.23 -0.14
N ARG A 136 1.49 6.60 0.84
CA ARG A 136 2.73 7.34 0.58
C ARG A 136 3.69 6.53 -0.30
N ASN A 137 3.78 5.22 -0.07
CA ASN A 137 4.63 4.34 -0.88
C ASN A 137 4.16 4.30 -2.32
N ILE A 138 2.84 4.19 -2.57
CA ILE A 138 2.24 4.24 -3.90
C ILE A 138 2.58 5.56 -4.60
N VAL A 139 2.37 6.70 -3.93
CA VAL A 139 2.68 8.03 -4.49
C VAL A 139 4.17 8.17 -4.81
N LEU A 140 5.06 7.70 -3.93
CA LEU A 140 6.50 7.74 -4.17
C LEU A 140 6.90 6.85 -5.36
N GLN A 141 6.30 5.67 -5.49
CA GLN A 141 6.53 4.79 -6.64
C GLN A 141 6.06 5.42 -7.94
N GLU A 142 4.89 6.05 -7.95
CA GLU A 142 4.39 6.79 -9.11
C GLU A 142 5.30 7.98 -9.48
N GLN A 143 5.81 8.71 -8.48
CA GLN A 143 6.76 9.80 -8.72
C GLN A 143 8.08 9.29 -9.31
N LEU A 144 8.61 8.19 -8.79
CA LEU A 144 9.81 7.55 -9.33
C LEU A 144 9.58 7.09 -10.78
N GLN A 145 8.45 6.45 -11.06
CA GLN A 145 8.09 6.05 -12.43
C GLN A 145 7.97 7.26 -13.37
N ARG A 146 7.39 8.37 -12.93
CA ARG A 146 7.31 9.60 -13.74
C ARG A 146 8.69 10.21 -14.04
N VAL A 147 9.59 10.18 -13.08
CA VAL A 147 10.99 10.62 -13.31
C VAL A 147 11.67 9.68 -14.29
N GLU A 148 11.44 8.38 -14.20
CA GLU A 148 11.99 7.38 -15.10
C GLU A 148 11.41 7.45 -16.53
N THR A 149 10.13 7.85 -16.70
CA THR A 149 9.50 8.00 -18.03
C THR A 149 9.87 9.31 -18.72
N HIS A 150 10.39 10.34 -18.02
CA HIS A 150 10.93 11.55 -18.64
C HIS A 150 12.31 11.32 -19.27
N ASP A 151 13.00 10.25 -18.94
CA ASP A 151 14.22 9.81 -19.61
C ASP A 151 13.90 9.01 -20.91
N THR A 152 12.93 9.51 -21.69
CA THR A 152 12.66 8.94 -23.02
C THR A 152 13.93 9.11 -23.85
N PHE A 153 14.50 7.98 -24.23
CA PHE A 153 15.68 7.91 -25.09
C PHE A 153 15.33 8.48 -26.49
N ILE A 154 15.37 9.82 -26.61
CA ILE A 154 14.93 10.55 -27.79
C ILE A 154 16.15 10.82 -28.69
N GLY A 155 16.08 10.43 -29.94
CA GLY A 155 17.05 10.77 -30.96
C GLY A 155 16.66 10.18 -32.31
N GLU A 156 16.70 11.05 -33.35
CA GLU A 156 16.35 10.66 -34.72
C GLU A 156 17.56 10.37 -35.60
N SER A 157 18.78 10.55 -35.07
CA SER A 157 20.00 10.27 -35.82
C SER A 157 20.14 8.79 -36.17
N LYS A 158 20.83 8.48 -37.26
CA LYS A 158 21.08 7.08 -37.68
C LYS A 158 21.79 6.29 -36.59
N GLN A 159 22.73 6.90 -35.88
CA GLN A 159 23.46 6.27 -34.76
C GLN A 159 22.52 5.95 -33.59
N MET A 160 21.61 6.86 -33.25
CA MET A 160 20.64 6.65 -32.16
C MET A 160 19.64 5.54 -32.48
N LYS A 161 19.17 5.49 -33.75
CA LYS A 161 18.30 4.38 -34.19
C LYS A 161 18.98 3.02 -34.08
N GLU A 162 20.28 2.96 -34.35
CA GLU A 162 21.05 1.72 -34.19
C GLU A 162 21.19 1.32 -32.73
N VAL A 163 21.44 2.30 -31.83
CA VAL A 163 21.44 2.04 -30.37
C VAL A 163 20.08 1.55 -29.89
N GLN A 164 18.98 2.15 -30.32
CA GLN A 164 17.62 1.70 -30.00
C GLN A 164 17.35 0.26 -30.48
N ARG A 165 17.82 -0.06 -31.70
CA ARG A 165 17.72 -1.43 -32.24
C ARG A 165 18.51 -2.43 -31.39
N LEU A 166 19.71 -2.09 -30.95
CA LEU A 166 20.52 -2.94 -30.09
C LEU A 166 19.87 -3.13 -28.71
N ILE A 167 19.31 -2.06 -28.12
CA ILE A 167 18.55 -2.14 -26.85
C ILE A 167 17.40 -3.17 -26.99
N SER A 168 16.59 -3.04 -28.05
CA SER A 168 15.44 -3.97 -28.26
C SER A 168 15.89 -5.42 -28.47
N LEU A 169 17.08 -5.64 -29.00
CA LEU A 169 17.63 -6.97 -29.22
C LEU A 169 18.14 -7.62 -27.93
N VAL A 170 18.78 -6.84 -27.04
CA VAL A 170 19.42 -7.38 -25.82
C VAL A 170 18.47 -7.39 -24.61
N ALA A 171 17.50 -6.49 -24.55
CA ALA A 171 16.61 -6.33 -23.41
C ALA A 171 15.83 -7.61 -23.01
N PRO A 172 15.35 -8.47 -23.96
CA PRO A 172 14.67 -9.71 -23.62
C PRO A 172 15.60 -10.81 -23.05
N SER A 173 16.92 -10.64 -23.15
CA SER A 173 17.90 -11.65 -22.73
C SER A 173 18.42 -11.40 -21.32
N ASP A 174 18.93 -12.46 -20.65
CA ASP A 174 19.57 -12.38 -19.32
C ASP A 174 21.11 -12.22 -19.39
N VAL A 175 21.65 -11.88 -20.56
CA VAL A 175 23.10 -11.74 -20.73
C VAL A 175 23.59 -10.43 -20.11
N PRO A 176 24.78 -10.38 -19.54
CA PRO A 176 25.41 -9.15 -19.08
C PRO A 176 25.67 -8.20 -20.27
N VAL A 177 25.32 -6.92 -20.11
CA VAL A 177 25.49 -5.91 -21.15
C VAL A 177 26.55 -4.87 -20.68
N LEU A 178 27.56 -4.63 -21.49
CA LEU A 178 28.56 -3.58 -21.27
C LEU A 178 28.24 -2.39 -22.16
N VAL A 179 28.00 -1.20 -21.54
CA VAL A 179 27.75 0.05 -22.25
C VAL A 179 28.97 0.94 -22.17
N LEU A 180 29.61 1.21 -23.31
CA LEU A 180 30.81 2.05 -23.43
C LEU A 180 30.48 3.41 -24.01
N GLY A 181 31.22 4.43 -23.56
CA GLY A 181 31.07 5.80 -24.07
C GLY A 181 31.74 6.80 -23.14
N GLU A 182 31.93 8.04 -23.62
CA GLU A 182 32.49 9.15 -22.85
C GLU A 182 31.58 9.59 -21.69
N THR A 183 32.11 10.34 -20.72
CA THR A 183 31.27 10.89 -19.64
C THR A 183 30.23 11.84 -20.21
N GLY A 184 28.98 11.72 -19.72
CA GLY A 184 27.84 12.55 -20.18
C GLY A 184 27.14 12.07 -21.47
N THR A 185 27.54 10.96 -22.09
CA THR A 185 26.93 10.44 -23.33
C THR A 185 25.61 9.70 -23.13
N GLY A 186 25.05 9.64 -21.91
CA GLY A 186 23.77 8.98 -21.65
C GLY A 186 23.83 7.46 -21.43
N LYS A 187 24.97 6.90 -21.01
CA LYS A 187 25.12 5.47 -20.71
C LYS A 187 24.08 4.96 -19.69
N GLU A 188 23.75 5.78 -18.70
CA GLU A 188 22.72 5.44 -17.71
C GLU A 188 21.33 5.34 -18.33
N LEU A 189 21.01 6.25 -19.29
CA LEU A 189 19.75 6.20 -20.02
C LEU A 189 19.61 4.90 -20.84
N VAL A 190 20.71 4.46 -21.46
CA VAL A 190 20.75 3.17 -22.17
C VAL A 190 20.48 2.00 -21.22
N ALA A 191 21.11 1.98 -20.04
CA ALA A 191 20.92 0.92 -19.05
C ALA A 191 19.47 0.89 -18.53
N ARG A 192 18.87 2.05 -18.26
CA ARG A 192 17.46 2.18 -17.86
C ARG A 192 16.53 1.74 -18.98
N ALA A 193 16.79 2.08 -20.23
CA ALA A 193 16.00 1.66 -21.38
C ALA A 193 16.04 0.12 -21.58
N ILE A 194 17.20 -0.51 -21.39
CA ILE A 194 17.34 -1.98 -21.43
C ILE A 194 16.49 -2.59 -20.32
N HIS A 195 16.55 -2.07 -19.08
CA HIS A 195 15.76 -2.57 -17.97
C HIS A 195 14.25 -2.42 -18.24
N ALA A 196 13.80 -1.26 -18.69
CA ALA A 196 12.39 -0.98 -18.98
C ALA A 196 11.80 -1.90 -20.07
N MET A 197 12.62 -2.37 -21.02
CA MET A 197 12.21 -3.29 -22.08
C MET A 197 12.49 -4.76 -21.75
N SER A 198 13.00 -5.08 -20.56
CA SER A 198 13.34 -6.44 -20.13
C SER A 198 12.14 -7.14 -19.46
N PRO A 199 12.14 -8.48 -19.35
CA PRO A 199 11.16 -9.22 -18.55
C PRO A 199 11.16 -8.81 -17.06
N ARG A 200 12.20 -8.12 -16.60
CA ARG A 200 12.37 -7.62 -15.21
C ARG A 200 11.92 -6.17 -15.04
N SER A 201 11.25 -5.58 -16.00
CA SER A 201 10.78 -4.17 -15.97
C SER A 201 9.92 -3.81 -14.76
N ALA A 202 9.20 -4.79 -14.18
CA ALA A 202 8.43 -4.62 -12.96
C ALA A 202 9.28 -4.62 -11.67
N SER A 203 10.58 -5.00 -11.75
CA SER A 203 11.50 -5.03 -10.62
C SER A 203 12.20 -3.68 -10.49
N GLN A 204 12.71 -3.37 -9.30
CA GLN A 204 13.44 -2.13 -9.06
C GLN A 204 14.77 -2.12 -9.83
N PHE A 205 15.06 -1.03 -10.57
CA PHE A 205 16.37 -0.76 -11.15
C PHE A 205 17.33 -0.23 -10.07
N VAL A 206 18.41 -0.95 -9.81
CA VAL A 206 19.41 -0.56 -8.80
C VAL A 206 20.69 -0.08 -9.49
N ALA A 207 20.95 1.22 -9.43
CA ALA A 207 22.20 1.81 -9.92
C ALA A 207 23.24 1.85 -8.80
N VAL A 208 24.41 1.26 -9.05
CA VAL A 208 25.52 1.22 -8.10
C VAL A 208 26.73 1.92 -8.69
N ASN A 209 27.21 2.99 -8.04
CA ASN A 209 28.42 3.67 -8.47
C ASN A 209 29.65 3.02 -7.83
N SER A 210 30.42 2.28 -8.62
CA SER A 210 31.61 1.56 -8.15
C SER A 210 32.73 2.46 -7.63
N SER A 211 32.79 3.73 -8.04
CA SER A 211 33.79 4.69 -7.57
C SER A 211 33.58 5.17 -6.13
N THR A 212 32.36 5.01 -5.59
CA THR A 212 32.01 5.42 -4.21
C THR A 212 31.96 4.25 -3.24
N LEU A 213 32.16 3.02 -3.73
CA LEU A 213 32.12 1.81 -2.89
C LEU A 213 33.49 1.53 -2.29
N GLN A 214 33.60 1.55 -0.96
CA GLN A 214 34.75 0.99 -0.24
C GLN A 214 34.72 -0.55 -0.40
N GLU A 215 35.90 -1.17 -0.54
CA GLU A 215 36.05 -2.64 -0.74
C GLU A 215 35.27 -3.51 0.26
N SER A 216 35.12 -3.04 1.50
CA SER A 216 34.37 -3.74 2.55
C SER A 216 32.84 -3.79 2.34
N ILE A 217 32.28 -2.89 1.51
CA ILE A 217 30.85 -2.82 1.22
C ILE A 217 30.48 -3.69 0.00
N LEU A 218 31.44 -3.93 -0.89
CA LEU A 218 31.25 -4.79 -2.06
C LEU A 218 30.91 -6.25 -1.67
N GLU A 219 31.57 -6.79 -0.66
CA GLU A 219 31.35 -8.20 -0.23
C GLU A 219 30.02 -8.42 0.49
N SER A 220 29.54 -7.44 1.27
CA SER A 220 28.29 -7.58 2.04
C SER A 220 27.04 -7.38 1.20
N ASN A 221 27.01 -6.41 0.28
CA ASN A 221 25.82 -6.11 -0.54
C ASN A 221 25.61 -7.09 -1.69
N PHE A 222 26.68 -7.71 -2.23
CA PHE A 222 26.52 -8.73 -3.28
C PHE A 222 26.08 -10.10 -2.75
N SER A 223 26.32 -10.40 -1.46
CA SER A 223 25.85 -11.65 -0.85
C SER A 223 24.34 -11.65 -0.58
N ASP A 224 23.73 -10.48 -0.29
CA ASP A 224 22.30 -10.37 0.00
C ASP A 224 21.43 -10.29 -1.28
N ILE A 225 21.97 -9.80 -2.39
CA ILE A 225 21.26 -9.76 -3.68
C ILE A 225 21.05 -11.18 -4.26
N ARG A 226 21.84 -12.18 -3.84
CA ARG A 226 21.68 -13.59 -4.28
C ARG A 226 20.60 -14.37 -3.54
N LYS A 227 20.12 -13.87 -2.39
CA LYS A 227 19.01 -14.48 -1.65
C LYS A 227 17.73 -13.72 -2.00
N GLY A 228 17.07 -14.14 -3.08
CA GLY A 228 15.70 -13.73 -3.34
C GLY A 228 14.81 -14.14 -2.15
N PRO A 229 13.64 -13.47 -1.98
CA PRO A 229 12.73 -13.81 -0.88
C PRO A 229 12.29 -15.26 -1.00
N SER A 230 12.59 -16.04 0.04
CA SER A 230 12.07 -17.39 0.27
C SER A 230 10.60 -17.36 0.68
#